data_089b934285a0bb5d93d7af5b51f97d98
#
_entry.id   089b934285a0bb5d93d7af5b51f97d98
#
_cell.length_a   1.000
_cell.length_b   1.000
_cell.length_c   1.000
_cell.angle_alpha   90.00
_cell.angle_beta   90.00
_cell.angle_gamma   90.00
#
_symmetry.space_group_name_H-M   'P 1'
#
loop_
_entity.id
_entity.type
_entity.pdbx_description
1 polymer ?
#
loop_
_entity_poly.entity_id
_entity_poly.type
_entity_poly.pdbx_seq_one_letter_code
_entity_poly.pdbx_strand_id
1 'polypeptide(L)'
;MNERLTPVERIRKKSDFSGLYRQGNRFRGRLFTLVFLRNELGHARLAVVASRKVGSAVVRNRVKRRFRELFRRNKELLAEPLDLMVIARPESGEAAWNGLRDAYLSSLTTILRKRISS
;
A
#
# COMPACT_ATOMS: atom_id res chain seq x y z
N MET A 1 -20.69 -8.27 0.24
CA MET A 1 -19.93 -7.02 0.09
C MET A 1 -18.67 -7.29 -0.70
N ASN A 2 -18.40 -6.50 -1.69
CA ASN A 2 -17.21 -6.66 -2.53
C ASN A 2 -16.01 -6.00 -1.89
N GLU A 3 -15.05 -6.80 -1.42
CA GLU A 3 -13.83 -6.31 -0.78
C GLU A 3 -12.69 -6.14 -1.76
N ARG A 4 -12.93 -6.33 -3.04
CA ARG A 4 -11.90 -6.19 -4.05
C ARG A 4 -11.81 -4.75 -4.52
N LEU A 5 -10.59 -4.34 -4.83
CA LEU A 5 -10.39 -3.06 -5.49
C LEU A 5 -10.99 -3.11 -6.88
N THR A 6 -11.52 -1.97 -7.33
CA THR A 6 -11.95 -1.87 -8.72
C THR A 6 -10.73 -1.93 -9.64
N PRO A 7 -10.93 -2.29 -10.93
CA PRO A 7 -9.79 -2.34 -11.86
C PRO A 7 -8.99 -1.04 -11.94
N VAL A 8 -9.65 0.11 -11.86
CA VAL A 8 -8.95 1.40 -11.97
C VAL A 8 -8.12 1.73 -10.72
N GLU A 9 -8.41 1.06 -9.60
CA GLU A 9 -7.66 1.27 -8.35
C GLU A 9 -6.42 0.38 -8.24
N ARG A 10 -6.18 -0.48 -9.22
CA ARG A 10 -5.02 -1.37 -9.22
C ARG A 10 -3.95 -0.88 -10.18
N ILE A 11 -2.72 -0.95 -9.74
CA ILE A 11 -1.58 -0.69 -10.62
C ILE A 11 -1.26 -2.00 -11.32
N ARG A 12 -1.50 -2.07 -12.63
CA ARG A 12 -1.36 -3.31 -13.41
C ARG A 12 -0.24 -3.26 -14.44
N LYS A 13 -0.02 -2.11 -15.06
CA LYS A 13 1.00 -2.00 -16.10
C LYS A 13 2.39 -2.16 -15.49
N LYS A 14 3.19 -2.98 -16.12
CA LYS A 14 4.55 -3.23 -15.67
C LYS A 14 5.38 -1.95 -15.63
N SER A 15 5.19 -1.07 -16.61
CA SER A 15 5.90 0.22 -16.65
C SER A 15 5.50 1.12 -15.49
N ASP A 16 4.20 1.19 -15.15
CA ASP A 16 3.74 1.97 -14.01
C ASP A 16 4.31 1.44 -12.71
N PHE A 17 4.32 0.12 -12.55
CA PHE A 17 4.86 -0.54 -11.38
C PHE A 17 6.35 -0.26 -11.22
N SER A 18 7.11 -0.44 -12.29
CA SER A 18 8.56 -0.21 -12.28
C SER A 18 8.90 1.26 -12.03
N GLY A 19 8.14 2.16 -12.64
CA GLY A 19 8.33 3.60 -12.44
C GLY A 19 8.10 4.00 -11.00
N LEU A 20 7.03 3.49 -10.40
CA LEU A 20 6.73 3.76 -9.00
C LEU A 20 7.83 3.21 -8.09
N TYR A 21 8.28 1.99 -8.35
CA TYR A 21 9.33 1.35 -7.56
C TYR A 21 10.63 2.17 -7.57
N ARG A 22 11.02 2.68 -8.74
CA ARG A 22 12.28 3.41 -8.90
C ARG A 22 12.19 4.87 -8.45
N GLN A 23 11.09 5.55 -8.74
CA GLN A 23 10.98 7.00 -8.56
C GLN A 23 10.18 7.40 -7.34
N GLY A 24 9.41 6.49 -6.76
CA GLY A 24 8.56 6.81 -5.63
C GLY A 24 9.33 7.13 -4.37
N ASN A 25 8.74 7.95 -3.53
CA ASN A 25 9.24 8.20 -2.19
C ASN A 25 8.93 6.99 -1.31
N ARG A 26 9.73 6.77 -0.26
CA ARG A 26 9.59 5.59 0.57
C ARG A 26 9.41 5.94 2.04
N PHE A 27 8.47 5.26 2.68
CA PHE A 27 8.35 5.20 4.13
C PHE A 27 8.66 3.76 4.55
N ARG A 28 9.70 3.57 5.35
CA ARG A 28 10.12 2.23 5.78
C ARG A 28 9.64 1.97 7.19
N GLY A 29 8.68 1.05 7.31
CA GLY A 29 8.14 0.63 8.58
C GLY A 29 8.59 -0.78 8.96
N ARG A 30 8.20 -1.22 10.15
CA ARG A 30 8.55 -2.55 10.65
C ARG A 30 7.81 -3.65 9.88
N LEU A 31 6.55 -3.41 9.51
CA LEU A 31 5.72 -4.43 8.86
C LEU A 31 5.75 -4.35 7.35
N PHE A 32 6.02 -3.19 6.81
CA PHE A 32 6.05 -2.98 5.35
C PHE A 32 6.78 -1.70 5.02
N THR A 33 7.18 -1.60 3.75
CA THR A 33 7.66 -0.34 3.17
C THR A 33 6.55 0.20 2.28
N LEU A 34 6.25 1.48 2.39
CA LEU A 34 5.26 2.15 1.55
C LEU A 34 5.99 3.02 0.55
N VAL A 35 5.82 2.72 -0.75
CA VAL A 35 6.35 3.54 -1.84
C VAL A 35 5.20 4.37 -2.38
N PHE A 36 5.40 5.65 -2.58
CA PHE A 36 4.31 6.52 -3.00
C PHE A 36 4.79 7.59 -3.96
N LEU A 37 3.90 7.96 -4.88
CA LEU A 37 4.17 8.97 -5.89
C LEU A 37 2.85 9.55 -6.34
N ARG A 38 2.80 10.86 -6.50
CA ARG A 38 1.59 11.50 -7.03
C ARG A 38 1.36 11.05 -8.47
N ASN A 39 0.10 10.74 -8.79
CA ASN A 39 -0.27 10.46 -10.16
C ASN A 39 -1.20 11.56 -10.70
N GLU A 40 -1.50 11.53 -11.99
CA GLU A 40 -2.37 12.53 -12.62
C GLU A 40 -3.68 11.92 -13.08
N LEU A 41 -4.11 10.83 -12.44
CA LEU A 41 -5.30 10.11 -12.84
C LEU A 41 -6.57 10.60 -12.14
N GLY A 42 -6.43 11.42 -11.12
CA GLY A 42 -7.57 11.90 -10.36
C GLY A 42 -8.09 10.94 -9.30
N HIS A 43 -7.42 9.81 -9.10
CA HIS A 43 -7.78 8.84 -8.06
C HIS A 43 -6.54 8.08 -7.61
N ALA A 44 -6.61 7.53 -6.39
CA ALA A 44 -5.51 6.73 -5.85
C ALA A 44 -5.52 5.33 -6.43
N ARG A 45 -4.32 4.74 -6.53
CA ARG A 45 -4.17 3.35 -6.96
C ARG A 45 -3.24 2.62 -5.99
N LEU A 46 -3.35 1.30 -5.97
CA LEU A 46 -2.61 0.45 -5.04
C LEU A 46 -1.99 -0.75 -5.75
N ALA A 47 -0.77 -1.08 -5.37
CA ALA A 47 -0.14 -2.36 -5.62
C ALA A 47 0.36 -2.92 -4.30
N VAL A 48 0.27 -4.24 -4.12
CA VAL A 48 0.80 -4.91 -2.93
C VAL A 48 1.75 -6.00 -3.38
N VAL A 49 2.96 -5.97 -2.83
CA VAL A 49 4.00 -6.97 -3.12
C VAL A 49 4.25 -7.78 -1.85
N ALA A 50 4.14 -9.09 -1.97
CA ALA A 50 4.48 -10.00 -0.88
C ALA A 50 5.34 -11.13 -1.46
N SER A 51 6.63 -11.12 -1.13
CA SER A 51 7.56 -12.14 -1.60
C SER A 51 7.41 -13.41 -0.77
N ARG A 52 8.12 -14.46 -1.20
CA ARG A 52 8.12 -15.74 -0.48
C ARG A 52 8.63 -15.62 0.95
N LYS A 53 9.40 -14.58 1.26
CA LYS A 53 9.90 -14.33 2.62
C LYS A 53 8.78 -14.02 3.60
N VAL A 54 7.63 -13.56 3.11
CA VAL A 54 6.47 -13.27 3.95
C VAL A 54 5.81 -14.56 4.43
N GLY A 55 5.84 -15.60 3.60
CA GLY A 55 5.28 -16.89 3.97
C GLY A 55 4.77 -17.67 2.78
N SER A 56 3.94 -18.68 3.05
CA SER A 56 3.32 -19.52 2.02
C SER A 56 2.39 -18.67 1.13
N ALA A 57 1.93 -19.28 0.03
CA ALA A 57 0.97 -18.61 -0.86
C ALA A 57 -0.29 -18.17 -0.09
N VAL A 58 -0.77 -19.00 0.85
CA VAL A 58 -1.94 -18.66 1.66
C VAL A 58 -1.66 -17.42 2.51
N VAL A 59 -0.51 -17.36 3.16
CA VAL A 59 -0.12 -16.23 3.99
C VAL A 59 0.03 -14.97 3.14
N ARG A 60 0.72 -15.08 2.00
CA ARG A 60 0.91 -13.95 1.09
C ARG A 60 -0.41 -13.39 0.58
N ASN A 61 -1.32 -14.25 0.20
CA ASN A 61 -2.64 -13.82 -0.29
C ASN A 61 -3.44 -13.14 0.80
N ARG A 62 -3.36 -13.65 2.04
CA ARG A 62 -4.02 -13.02 3.19
C ARG A 62 -3.47 -11.62 3.43
N VAL A 63 -2.16 -11.45 3.41
CA VAL A 63 -1.52 -10.15 3.61
C VAL A 63 -1.95 -9.17 2.52
N LYS A 64 -1.94 -9.59 1.26
CA LYS A 64 -2.37 -8.73 0.15
C LYS A 64 -3.82 -8.30 0.31
N ARG A 65 -4.69 -9.23 0.68
CA ARG A 65 -6.11 -8.95 0.88
C ARG A 65 -6.32 -7.93 2.00
N ARG A 66 -5.58 -8.07 3.09
CA ARG A 66 -5.66 -7.14 4.22
C ARG A 66 -5.25 -5.73 3.83
N PHE A 67 -4.17 -5.56 3.07
CA PHE A 67 -3.75 -4.24 2.62
C PHE A 67 -4.75 -3.63 1.63
N ARG A 68 -5.34 -4.44 0.75
CA ARG A 68 -6.38 -3.95 -0.15
C ARG A 68 -7.61 -3.49 0.62
N GLU A 69 -7.96 -4.20 1.67
CA GLU A 69 -9.07 -3.83 2.54
C GLU A 69 -8.79 -2.52 3.28
N LEU A 70 -7.58 -2.35 3.78
CA LEU A 70 -7.18 -1.10 4.45
C LEU A 70 -7.21 0.08 3.48
N PHE A 71 -6.72 -0.11 2.27
CA PHE A 71 -6.79 0.92 1.24
C PHE A 71 -8.24 1.28 0.93
N ARG A 72 -9.07 0.27 0.70
CA ARG A 72 -10.47 0.48 0.34
C ARG A 72 -11.24 1.23 1.41
N ARG A 73 -11.01 0.89 2.67
CA ARG A 73 -11.73 1.49 3.80
C ARG A 73 -11.27 2.90 4.14
N ASN A 74 -10.09 3.28 3.70
CA ASN A 74 -9.45 4.53 4.13
C ASN A 74 -9.06 5.43 2.96
N LYS A 75 -9.74 5.30 1.84
CA LYS A 75 -9.43 6.10 0.64
C LYS A 75 -9.58 7.60 0.88
N GLU A 76 -10.52 7.97 1.72
CA GLU A 76 -10.79 9.38 2.03
C GLU A 76 -9.65 10.07 2.76
N LEU A 77 -8.75 9.31 3.37
CA LEU A 77 -7.56 9.86 4.00
C LEU A 77 -6.52 10.32 2.99
N LEU A 78 -6.65 9.89 1.73
CA LEU A 78 -5.73 10.24 0.66
C LEU A 78 -6.26 11.48 -0.03
N ALA A 79 -5.85 12.66 0.45
CA ALA A 79 -6.32 13.94 -0.09
C ALA A 79 -5.83 14.20 -1.51
N GLU A 80 -4.78 13.51 -1.94
CA GLU A 80 -4.21 13.64 -3.28
C GLU A 80 -4.24 12.30 -4.01
N PRO A 81 -4.31 12.34 -5.37
CA PRO A 81 -4.24 11.10 -6.15
C PRO A 81 -2.83 10.53 -6.11
N LEU A 82 -2.62 9.51 -5.27
CA LEU A 82 -1.33 8.86 -5.08
C LEU A 82 -1.35 7.45 -5.63
N ASP A 83 -0.24 7.06 -6.25
CA ASP A 83 0.07 5.66 -6.47
C ASP A 83 0.78 5.16 -5.23
N LEU A 84 0.28 4.07 -4.66
CA LEU A 84 0.83 3.45 -3.47
C LEU A 84 1.29 2.04 -3.79
N MET A 85 2.48 1.68 -3.35
CA MET A 85 2.96 0.30 -3.40
C MET A 85 3.34 -0.12 -1.99
N VAL A 86 2.64 -1.12 -1.47
CA VAL A 86 2.98 -1.72 -0.19
C VAL A 86 3.89 -2.91 -0.45
N ILE A 87 5.11 -2.85 0.06
CA ILE A 87 6.05 -3.96 -0.01
C ILE A 87 6.06 -4.61 1.36
N ALA A 88 5.35 -5.74 1.48
CA ALA A 88 5.20 -6.42 2.76
C ALA A 88 6.53 -6.99 3.23
N ARG A 89 6.84 -6.79 4.52
CA ARG A 89 8.01 -7.41 5.16
C ARG A 89 7.59 -8.74 5.78
N PRO A 90 8.55 -9.63 6.07
CA PRO A 90 8.22 -10.94 6.65
C PRO A 90 7.35 -10.84 7.90
N GLU A 91 7.56 -9.83 8.72
CA GLU A 91 6.81 -9.63 9.96
C GLU A 91 5.32 -9.45 9.73
N SER A 92 4.91 -8.97 8.56
CA SER A 92 3.49 -8.78 8.25
C SER A 92 2.73 -10.11 8.15
N GLY A 93 3.42 -11.20 7.84
CA GLY A 93 2.80 -12.52 7.73
C GLY A 93 2.17 -13.01 9.02
N GLU A 94 2.73 -12.61 10.15
CA GLU A 94 2.27 -13.02 11.48
C GLU A 94 1.56 -11.89 12.23
N ALA A 95 1.48 -10.70 11.65
CA ALA A 95 0.89 -9.56 12.32
C ALA A 95 -0.62 -9.76 12.50
N ALA A 96 -1.13 -9.33 13.66
CA ALA A 96 -2.56 -9.26 13.90
C ALA A 96 -3.16 -8.13 13.06
N TRP A 97 -4.45 -8.25 12.75
CA TRP A 97 -5.15 -7.25 11.96
C TRP A 97 -5.00 -5.83 12.52
N ASN A 98 -5.20 -5.68 13.85
CA ASN A 98 -5.10 -4.35 14.46
C ASN A 98 -3.71 -3.75 14.34
N GLY A 99 -2.67 -4.56 14.49
CA GLY A 99 -1.30 -4.08 14.33
C GLY A 99 -1.01 -3.63 12.91
N LEU A 100 -1.50 -4.39 11.94
CA LEU A 100 -1.32 -4.05 10.53
C LEU A 100 -2.09 -2.76 10.18
N ARG A 101 -3.33 -2.66 10.67
CA ARG A 101 -4.17 -1.48 10.47
C ARG A 101 -3.50 -0.24 11.05
N ASP A 102 -3.04 -0.33 12.29
CA ASP A 102 -2.43 0.82 12.95
C ASP A 102 -1.15 1.26 12.24
N ALA A 103 -0.34 0.30 11.78
CA ALA A 103 0.86 0.60 11.02
C ALA A 103 0.53 1.28 9.68
N TYR A 104 -0.51 0.81 8.99
CA TYR A 104 -0.94 1.40 7.72
C TYR A 104 -1.42 2.83 7.92
N LEU A 105 -2.30 3.07 8.89
CA LEU A 105 -2.85 4.40 9.14
C LEU A 105 -1.75 5.37 9.60
N SER A 106 -0.83 4.89 10.41
CA SER A 106 0.31 5.69 10.86
C SER A 106 1.20 6.09 9.69
N SER A 107 1.43 5.18 8.76
CA SER A 107 2.24 5.49 7.57
C SER A 107 1.58 6.56 6.70
N LEU A 108 0.26 6.49 6.52
CA LEU A 108 -0.45 7.53 5.77
C LEU A 108 -0.33 8.89 6.43
N THR A 109 -0.48 8.95 7.75
CA THR A 109 -0.32 10.19 8.49
C THR A 109 1.07 10.78 8.28
N THR A 110 2.09 9.94 8.33
CA THR A 110 3.47 10.38 8.15
C THR A 110 3.72 10.93 6.75
N ILE A 111 3.29 10.23 5.70
CA ILE A 111 3.56 10.69 4.33
C ILE A 111 2.75 11.95 4.00
N LEU A 112 1.54 12.08 4.53
CA LEU A 112 0.73 13.27 4.29
C LEU A 112 1.33 14.49 5.00
N ARG A 113 1.88 14.33 6.18
CA ARG A 113 2.58 15.42 6.89
C ARG A 113 3.78 15.92 6.11
N LYS A 114 4.57 15.01 5.56
CA LYS A 114 5.74 15.38 4.78
C LYS A 114 5.37 16.19 3.56
N ARG A 115 4.24 15.86 2.93
CA ARG A 115 3.79 16.58 1.76
C ARG A 115 3.29 17.98 2.11
N ILE A 116 2.69 18.14 3.28
CA ILE A 116 2.18 19.43 3.72
C ILE A 116 3.32 20.36 4.11
N SER A 117 4.37 19.83 4.72
CA SER A 117 5.49 20.63 5.21
C SER A 117 6.59 20.89 4.18
N SER A 118 6.48 20.34 3.01
CA SER A 118 7.50 20.54 1.94
C SER A 118 7.16 21.70 0.99
#